data_2a7278741f16af919ff4755278ea2e7a
#
_entry.id   2a7278741f16af919ff4755278ea2e7a
#
_cell.length_a   1.000
_cell.length_b   1.000
_cell.length_c   1.000
_cell.angle_alpha   90.00
_cell.angle_beta   90.00
_cell.angle_gamma   90.00
#
_symmetry.space_group_name_H-M   'P 1'
#
loop_
_entity.id
_entity.type
_entity.pdbx_description
1 polymer ?
#
loop_
_entity_poly.entity_id
_entity_poly.type
_entity_poly.pdbx_seq_one_letter_code
_entity_poly.pdbx_strand_id
1 'polypeptide(L)'
;GPGSGNLQDDNLFVEPGGYFNWSGQLFGRGWDENVNHVLQVIKGESNWQRTKLSEDAYTRLKDAGVPIPDASATASWFWRTYDYGDRHPTPQELQERIISMFRKPRLPTQVNLVGWSRGGISCHMLANAMAQDPVLRDIPVNIFAIDPVPGIGNIQTQRVKLAGNVREYVGFYSRDERSKGFACVIPSVESGTHMCIYPMPGRHATLVGNASANGAGDGKVLTEPGLIVRHFAEVCLTRWGVDLDRRLALDDEQLMQHHLAMATADEQYQAMRSESYTVFTEGSKDDRLVHCGEAQAHFSQVSGESYDPGEGLGLQHWDASTYKALR
;
A
#
# COMPACT_ATOMS: atom_id res chain seq x y z
N GLY A 1 1.37 -5.82 -1.71
CA GLY A 1 -0.01 -5.55 -1.50
C GLY A 1 -0.81 -5.87 -2.72
N PRO A 2 -2.14 -5.86 -2.72
CA PRO A 2 -2.97 -6.10 -3.91
C PRO A 2 -2.84 -5.01 -4.97
N GLY A 3 -1.89 -4.13 -4.82
CA GLY A 3 -1.48 -3.20 -5.85
C GLY A 3 -0.81 -3.90 -7.03
N SER A 4 -0.33 -3.13 -8.00
CA SER A 4 0.42 -3.65 -9.14
C SER A 4 1.86 -4.05 -8.79
N GLY A 5 2.24 -3.94 -7.53
CA GLY A 5 3.52 -4.38 -7.01
C GLY A 5 3.66 -5.90 -6.93
N ASN A 6 4.86 -6.34 -6.78
CA ASN A 6 5.15 -7.75 -6.61
C ASN A 6 5.09 -8.12 -5.14
N LEU A 7 4.27 -9.11 -4.80
CA LEU A 7 4.03 -9.55 -3.44
C LEU A 7 4.52 -10.95 -3.21
N GLN A 8 5.61 -11.28 -3.81
CA GLN A 8 6.07 -12.65 -3.82
C GLN A 8 6.29 -13.23 -2.45
N ASP A 9 6.67 -12.43 -1.48
CA ASP A 9 7.18 -12.96 -0.23
C ASP A 9 6.18 -13.01 0.90
N ASP A 10 5.13 -12.17 0.86
CA ASP A 10 4.25 -12.07 2.02
C ASP A 10 2.91 -12.77 1.91
N ASN A 11 2.43 -13.11 0.78
CA ASN A 11 1.13 -13.77 0.55
C ASN A 11 -0.07 -13.30 1.42
N LEU A 12 0.14 -12.30 2.26
CA LEU A 12 -0.88 -11.74 3.12
C LEU A 12 -1.95 -10.96 2.33
N PHE A 13 -1.59 -10.55 1.12
CA PHE A 13 -2.43 -9.74 0.26
C PHE A 13 -2.58 -10.32 -1.15
N VAL A 14 -2.51 -11.62 -1.31
CA VAL A 14 -2.76 -12.27 -2.59
C VAL A 14 -4.25 -12.22 -2.89
N GLU A 15 -4.61 -11.54 -3.97
CA GLU A 15 -6.01 -11.49 -4.41
C GLU A 15 -6.46 -12.87 -4.92
N PRO A 16 -7.67 -13.32 -4.57
CA PRO A 16 -8.26 -14.52 -5.18
C PRO A 16 -8.34 -14.37 -6.70
N GLY A 17 -7.87 -15.35 -7.42
CA GLY A 17 -7.84 -15.33 -8.88
C GLY A 17 -6.54 -14.79 -9.48
N GLY A 18 -5.55 -14.50 -8.64
CA GLY A 18 -4.19 -14.19 -9.06
C GLY A 18 -3.92 -12.74 -9.40
N TYR A 19 -2.66 -12.42 -9.38
CA TYR A 19 -2.11 -11.09 -9.60
C TYR A 19 -2.45 -10.47 -10.96
N PHE A 20 -2.56 -11.29 -11.99
CA PHE A 20 -2.88 -10.87 -13.36
C PHE A 20 -4.38 -10.81 -13.67
N ASN A 21 -5.23 -10.98 -12.68
CA ASN A 21 -6.66 -10.87 -12.91
C ASN A 21 -7.04 -9.40 -13.16
N TRP A 22 -7.45 -9.12 -14.37
CA TRP A 22 -7.86 -7.78 -14.81
C TRP A 22 -8.97 -7.19 -13.92
N SER A 23 -9.85 -8.02 -13.42
CA SER A 23 -10.93 -7.62 -12.51
C SER A 23 -10.41 -7.20 -11.14
N GLY A 24 -9.36 -7.84 -10.61
CA GLY A 24 -8.68 -7.42 -9.39
C GLY A 24 -7.96 -6.09 -9.57
N GLN A 25 -7.30 -5.90 -10.71
CA GLN A 25 -6.58 -4.67 -11.02
C GLN A 25 -7.49 -3.45 -11.19
N LEU A 26 -8.63 -3.60 -11.86
CA LEU A 26 -9.54 -2.48 -12.14
C LEU A 26 -10.62 -2.29 -11.07
N PHE A 27 -11.14 -3.38 -10.52
CA PHE A 27 -12.32 -3.35 -9.66
C PHE A 27 -12.06 -3.75 -8.22
N GLY A 28 -10.82 -4.09 -7.86
CA GLY A 28 -10.41 -4.41 -6.49
C GLY A 28 -11.12 -5.65 -5.92
N ARG A 29 -11.37 -6.67 -6.73
CA ARG A 29 -11.91 -7.94 -6.25
C ARG A 29 -10.93 -8.62 -5.29
N GLY A 30 -11.46 -9.22 -4.26
CA GLY A 30 -10.68 -9.92 -3.24
C GLY A 30 -10.18 -9.02 -2.10
N TRP A 31 -10.48 -7.73 -2.09
CA TRP A 31 -10.05 -6.83 -1.02
C TRP A 31 -10.58 -7.22 0.36
N ASP A 32 -11.88 -7.51 0.46
CA ASP A 32 -12.50 -7.87 1.74
C ASP A 32 -11.92 -9.16 2.29
N GLU A 33 -11.64 -10.14 1.43
CA GLU A 33 -11.00 -11.40 1.82
C GLU A 33 -9.57 -11.18 2.29
N ASN A 34 -8.81 -10.32 1.60
CA ASN A 34 -7.45 -9.96 2.00
C ASN A 34 -7.44 -9.24 3.36
N VAL A 35 -8.34 -8.28 3.55
CA VAL A 35 -8.48 -7.57 4.83
C VAL A 35 -8.84 -8.53 5.94
N ASN A 36 -9.82 -9.40 5.75
CA ASN A 36 -10.23 -10.41 6.73
C ASN A 36 -9.09 -11.36 7.08
N HIS A 37 -8.31 -11.78 6.09
CA HIS A 37 -7.14 -12.62 6.32
C HIS A 37 -6.12 -11.92 7.23
N VAL A 38 -5.80 -10.66 6.95
CA VAL A 38 -4.84 -9.90 7.77
C VAL A 38 -5.37 -9.66 9.17
N LEU A 39 -6.67 -9.39 9.34
CA LEU A 39 -7.29 -9.29 10.68
C LEU A 39 -7.07 -10.56 11.51
N GLN A 40 -7.26 -11.72 10.91
CA GLN A 40 -7.04 -13.01 11.59
C GLN A 40 -5.57 -13.21 11.96
N VAL A 41 -4.65 -12.83 11.06
CA VAL A 41 -3.21 -12.88 11.33
C VAL A 41 -2.84 -11.97 12.52
N ILE A 42 -3.36 -10.74 12.55
CA ILE A 42 -3.11 -9.79 13.64
C ILE A 42 -3.64 -10.35 14.99
N LYS A 43 -4.77 -11.04 14.97
CA LYS A 43 -5.32 -11.72 16.16
C LYS A 43 -4.55 -12.97 16.58
N GLY A 44 -3.58 -13.40 15.76
CA GLY A 44 -2.88 -14.65 15.96
C GLY A 44 -3.71 -15.89 15.60
N GLU A 45 -4.80 -15.70 14.86
CA GLU A 45 -5.60 -16.79 14.34
C GLU A 45 -4.93 -17.40 13.11
N SER A 46 -4.77 -18.71 13.08
CA SER A 46 -4.21 -19.40 11.92
C SER A 46 -5.23 -19.44 10.79
N ASN A 47 -5.01 -18.63 9.75
CA ASN A 47 -5.83 -18.70 8.56
C ASN A 47 -5.15 -19.51 7.45
N TRP A 48 -5.56 -20.77 7.35
CA TRP A 48 -5.06 -21.71 6.35
C TRP A 48 -5.69 -21.53 4.96
N GLN A 49 -6.65 -20.63 4.83
CA GLN A 49 -7.44 -20.46 3.62
C GLN A 49 -6.66 -19.90 2.43
N ARG A 50 -5.36 -19.58 2.61
CA ARG A 50 -4.55 -19.00 1.54
C ARG A 50 -3.28 -19.77 1.20
N THR A 51 -3.24 -21.03 1.61
CA THR A 51 -2.10 -21.89 1.34
C THR A 51 -2.57 -23.18 0.70
N LYS A 52 -2.00 -23.55 -0.43
CA LYS A 52 -2.23 -24.89 -0.98
C LYS A 52 -1.55 -25.92 -0.10
N LEU A 53 -2.33 -26.79 0.51
CA LEU A 53 -1.82 -27.91 1.28
C LEU A 53 -1.87 -29.16 0.41
N SER A 54 -0.71 -29.84 0.29
CA SER A 54 -0.70 -31.22 -0.16
C SER A 54 -1.37 -32.12 0.87
N GLU A 55 -1.82 -33.30 0.46
CA GLU A 55 -2.44 -34.26 1.38
C GLU A 55 -1.50 -34.61 2.56
N ASP A 56 -0.19 -34.75 2.29
CA ASP A 56 0.82 -34.96 3.32
C ASP A 56 0.96 -33.78 4.29
N ALA A 57 0.93 -32.55 3.77
CA ALA A 57 1.01 -31.35 4.60
C ALA A 57 -0.24 -31.19 5.47
N TYR A 58 -1.42 -31.44 4.90
CA TYR A 58 -2.68 -31.44 5.62
C TYR A 58 -2.70 -32.48 6.74
N THR A 59 -2.31 -33.72 6.44
CA THR A 59 -2.25 -34.81 7.42
C THR A 59 -1.31 -34.48 8.55
N ARG A 60 -0.10 -34.00 8.27
CA ARG A 60 0.87 -33.60 9.29
C ARG A 60 0.37 -32.48 10.21
N LEU A 61 -0.32 -31.48 9.65
CA LEU A 61 -0.90 -30.41 10.44
C LEU A 61 -2.05 -30.93 11.32
N LYS A 62 -2.89 -31.80 10.78
CA LYS A 62 -4.01 -32.40 11.50
C LYS A 62 -3.53 -33.32 12.63
N ASP A 63 -2.52 -34.15 12.39
CA ASP A 63 -1.90 -35.02 13.40
C ASP A 63 -1.20 -34.20 14.50
N ALA A 64 -0.68 -33.02 14.15
CA ALA A 64 -0.13 -32.06 15.13
C ALA A 64 -1.23 -31.31 15.92
N GLY A 65 -2.51 -31.56 15.65
CA GLY A 65 -3.63 -30.93 16.36
C GLY A 65 -3.95 -29.50 15.89
N VAL A 66 -3.48 -29.11 14.71
CA VAL A 66 -3.77 -27.79 14.15
C VAL A 66 -5.22 -27.78 13.65
N PRO A 67 -6.08 -26.84 14.11
CA PRO A 67 -7.45 -26.73 13.63
C PRO A 67 -7.48 -26.24 12.18
N ILE A 68 -7.64 -27.16 11.23
CA ILE A 68 -7.77 -26.87 9.81
C ILE A 68 -9.21 -27.12 9.42
N PRO A 69 -9.91 -26.15 8.75
CA PRO A 69 -11.28 -26.37 8.30
C PRO A 69 -11.32 -27.44 7.21
N ASP A 70 -12.21 -28.41 7.37
CA ASP A 70 -12.42 -29.48 6.39
C ASP A 70 -13.16 -29.02 5.11
N ALA A 71 -13.64 -27.77 5.08
CA ALA A 71 -14.70 -27.33 4.16
C ALA A 71 -14.24 -26.96 2.74
N SER A 72 -12.97 -26.97 2.42
CA SER A 72 -12.46 -26.41 1.16
C SER A 72 -11.59 -27.35 0.34
N ALA A 73 -11.82 -28.67 0.46
CA ALA A 73 -11.15 -29.63 -0.38
C ALA A 73 -11.76 -29.66 -1.79
N THR A 74 -11.03 -29.22 -2.79
CA THR A 74 -11.34 -29.57 -4.18
C THR A 74 -10.93 -31.02 -4.41
N ALA A 75 -11.89 -31.90 -4.51
CA ALA A 75 -11.66 -33.29 -4.87
C ALA A 75 -11.43 -33.41 -6.39
N SER A 76 -10.18 -33.52 -6.79
CA SER A 76 -9.83 -34.15 -8.06
C SER A 76 -9.87 -35.68 -7.86
N TRP A 77 -10.21 -36.45 -8.91
CA TRP A 77 -10.42 -37.90 -8.80
C TRP A 77 -9.18 -38.67 -8.31
N PHE A 78 -8.01 -38.05 -8.27
CA PHE A 78 -6.76 -38.73 -7.90
C PHE A 78 -6.03 -38.10 -6.69
N TRP A 79 -6.36 -36.88 -6.27
CA TRP A 79 -5.77 -36.21 -5.08
C TRP A 79 -6.68 -35.11 -4.57
N ARG A 80 -6.68 -34.97 -3.28
CA ARG A 80 -7.28 -33.81 -2.64
C ARG A 80 -6.24 -32.73 -2.54
N THR A 81 -6.52 -31.60 -3.17
CA THR A 81 -5.74 -30.38 -2.97
C THR A 81 -6.62 -29.38 -2.24
N TYR A 82 -6.14 -28.94 -1.11
CA TYR A 82 -6.78 -27.87 -0.36
C TYR A 82 -6.29 -26.57 -0.95
N ASP A 83 -7.14 -25.89 -1.71
CA ASP A 83 -6.79 -24.69 -2.46
C ASP A 83 -6.98 -23.46 -1.58
N TYR A 84 -5.89 -23.02 -0.97
CA TYR A 84 -5.87 -21.85 -0.11
C TYR A 84 -4.93 -20.74 -0.63
N GLY A 85 -4.51 -20.78 -1.85
CA GLY A 85 -3.60 -19.83 -2.44
C GLY A 85 -2.73 -20.43 -3.53
N ASP A 86 -1.78 -19.66 -4.04
CA ASP A 86 -1.04 -20.01 -5.25
C ASP A 86 0.24 -20.80 -5.00
N ARG A 87 0.69 -20.96 -3.75
CA ARG A 87 1.90 -21.71 -3.42
C ARG A 87 1.70 -22.73 -2.30
N HIS A 88 2.53 -23.75 -2.33
CA HIS A 88 2.65 -24.71 -1.23
C HIS A 88 3.59 -24.17 -0.15
N PRO A 89 3.27 -24.34 1.16
CA PRO A 89 4.17 -23.97 2.23
C PRO A 89 5.41 -24.84 2.21
N THR A 90 6.56 -24.27 2.57
CA THR A 90 7.78 -25.04 2.77
C THR A 90 7.67 -25.88 4.05
N PRO A 91 8.48 -26.94 4.20
CA PRO A 91 8.54 -27.71 5.44
C PRO A 91 8.85 -26.86 6.69
N GLN A 92 9.69 -25.82 6.52
CA GLN A 92 10.02 -24.89 7.60
C GLN A 92 8.80 -24.05 8.00
N GLU A 93 8.06 -23.50 7.05
CA GLU A 93 6.82 -22.76 7.31
C GLU A 93 5.76 -23.61 8.00
N LEU A 94 5.64 -24.90 7.62
CA LEU A 94 4.74 -25.84 8.28
C LEU A 94 5.15 -26.05 9.75
N GLN A 95 6.44 -26.18 10.01
CA GLN A 95 6.95 -26.34 11.36
C GLN A 95 6.76 -25.07 12.20
N GLU A 96 7.02 -23.91 11.65
CA GLU A 96 6.78 -22.62 12.30
C GLU A 96 5.29 -22.44 12.65
N ARG A 97 4.39 -22.85 11.76
CA ARG A 97 2.94 -22.82 11.99
C ARG A 97 2.52 -23.76 13.12
N ILE A 98 3.08 -24.97 13.17
CA ILE A 98 2.85 -25.90 14.29
C ILE A 98 3.32 -25.29 15.60
N ILE A 99 4.53 -24.71 15.63
CA ILE A 99 5.08 -24.06 16.82
C ILE A 99 4.24 -22.86 17.24
N SER A 100 3.76 -22.05 16.28
CA SER A 100 2.95 -20.85 16.56
C SER A 100 1.63 -21.20 17.22
N MET A 101 1.05 -22.37 16.93
CA MET A 101 -0.19 -22.83 17.54
C MET A 101 -0.08 -23.03 19.06
N PHE A 102 1.08 -23.42 19.54
CA PHE A 102 1.33 -23.59 20.98
C PHE A 102 1.71 -22.30 21.71
N ARG A 103 1.92 -21.22 20.95
CA ARG A 103 2.16 -19.90 21.54
C ARG A 103 0.80 -19.22 21.79
N LYS A 104 0.61 -18.69 23.00
CA LYS A 104 -0.53 -17.82 23.23
C LYS A 104 -0.40 -16.61 22.30
N PRO A 105 -1.42 -16.33 21.45
CA PRO A 105 -1.38 -15.17 20.59
C PRO A 105 -1.24 -13.92 21.44
N ARG A 106 -0.23 -13.10 21.15
CA ARG A 106 -0.08 -11.77 21.73
C ARG A 106 -0.56 -10.79 20.70
N LEU A 107 -1.54 -10.01 21.06
CA LEU A 107 -1.96 -8.88 20.23
C LEU A 107 -0.80 -7.90 20.11
N PRO A 108 -0.58 -7.34 18.92
CA PRO A 108 0.42 -6.30 18.75
C PRO A 108 0.00 -5.04 19.53
N THR A 109 0.97 -4.28 19.99
CA THR A 109 0.73 -2.99 20.65
C THR A 109 0.48 -1.86 19.65
N GLN A 110 0.85 -2.07 18.38
CA GLN A 110 0.73 -1.14 17.29
C GLN A 110 0.79 -1.90 15.96
N VAL A 111 0.13 -1.38 14.93
CA VAL A 111 0.18 -1.92 13.56
C VAL A 111 0.67 -0.83 12.62
N ASN A 112 1.72 -1.13 11.84
CA ASN A 112 2.28 -0.23 10.84
C ASN A 112 2.00 -0.80 9.45
N LEU A 113 1.40 0.01 8.60
CA LEU A 113 0.95 -0.37 7.28
C LEU A 113 1.69 0.44 6.21
N VAL A 114 2.16 -0.23 5.19
CA VAL A 114 2.73 0.40 4.00
C VAL A 114 2.02 -0.13 2.77
N GLY A 115 1.56 0.76 1.90
CA GLY A 115 0.84 0.33 0.71
C GLY A 115 0.98 1.29 -0.46
N TRP A 116 1.15 0.72 -1.65
CA TRP A 116 1.12 1.45 -2.91
C TRP A 116 -0.14 1.13 -3.69
N SER A 117 -0.70 2.13 -4.40
CA SER A 117 -1.87 1.91 -5.27
C SER A 117 -3.05 1.32 -4.49
N ARG A 118 -3.63 0.22 -4.96
CA ARG A 118 -4.66 -0.53 -4.23
C ARG A 118 -4.16 -1.08 -2.89
N GLY A 119 -2.85 -1.30 -2.74
CA GLY A 119 -2.25 -1.63 -1.45
C GLY A 119 -2.44 -0.52 -0.42
N GLY A 120 -2.32 0.74 -0.83
CA GLY A 120 -2.64 1.89 0.02
C GLY A 120 -4.12 1.91 0.44
N ILE A 121 -5.03 1.60 -0.47
CA ILE A 121 -6.46 1.47 -0.15
C ILE A 121 -6.72 0.26 0.78
N SER A 122 -6.02 -0.84 0.59
CA SER A 122 -6.11 -1.99 1.52
C SER A 122 -5.68 -1.61 2.94
N CYS A 123 -4.69 -0.71 3.09
CA CYS A 123 -4.31 -0.16 4.39
C CYS A 123 -5.46 0.63 5.03
N HIS A 124 -6.18 1.46 4.26
CA HIS A 124 -7.37 2.17 4.73
C HIS A 124 -8.46 1.20 5.21
N MET A 125 -8.79 0.22 4.38
CA MET A 125 -9.80 -0.78 4.70
C MET A 125 -9.44 -1.60 5.93
N LEU A 126 -8.18 -2.01 6.06
CA LEU A 126 -7.69 -2.77 7.22
C LEU A 126 -7.76 -1.94 8.50
N ALA A 127 -7.32 -0.70 8.48
CA ALA A 127 -7.41 0.19 9.63
C ALA A 127 -8.87 0.36 10.09
N ASN A 128 -9.80 0.58 9.15
CA ASN A 128 -11.22 0.70 9.44
C ASN A 128 -11.82 -0.61 9.97
N ALA A 129 -11.44 -1.76 9.40
CA ALA A 129 -11.89 -3.05 9.88
C ALA A 129 -11.37 -3.35 11.30
N MET A 130 -10.13 -2.98 11.61
CA MET A 130 -9.59 -3.04 12.98
C MET A 130 -10.39 -2.15 13.94
N ALA A 131 -10.76 -0.95 13.53
CA ALA A 131 -11.56 -0.04 14.36
C ALA A 131 -12.96 -0.60 14.70
N GLN A 132 -13.51 -1.45 13.85
CA GLN A 132 -14.80 -2.12 14.05
C GLN A 132 -14.69 -3.43 14.84
N ASP A 133 -13.50 -4.02 14.91
CA ASP A 133 -13.27 -5.28 15.60
C ASP A 133 -13.14 -5.04 17.11
N PRO A 134 -13.95 -5.72 17.97
CA PRO A 134 -13.92 -5.51 19.42
C PRO A 134 -12.56 -5.80 20.07
N VAL A 135 -11.74 -6.65 19.45
CA VAL A 135 -10.42 -7.05 19.96
C VAL A 135 -9.32 -6.09 19.52
N LEU A 136 -9.46 -5.51 18.32
CA LEU A 136 -8.39 -4.75 17.66
C LEU A 136 -8.60 -3.23 17.68
N ARG A 137 -9.80 -2.75 18.02
CA ARG A 137 -10.18 -1.34 17.87
C ARG A 137 -9.32 -0.35 18.65
N ASP A 138 -8.72 -0.80 19.77
CA ASP A 138 -7.89 0.03 20.63
C ASP A 138 -6.39 -0.02 20.23
N ILE A 139 -6.04 -0.82 19.24
CA ILE A 139 -4.68 -0.92 18.72
C ILE A 139 -4.41 0.23 17.75
N PRO A 140 -3.44 1.11 18.04
CA PRO A 140 -3.09 2.21 17.14
C PRO A 140 -2.52 1.71 15.83
N VAL A 141 -2.90 2.40 14.74
CA VAL A 141 -2.44 2.11 13.38
C VAL A 141 -1.69 3.31 12.83
N ASN A 142 -0.56 3.06 12.19
CA ASN A 142 0.14 4.05 11.37
C ASN A 142 0.13 3.59 9.91
N ILE A 143 -0.02 4.52 8.99
CA ILE A 143 -0.12 4.24 7.56
C ILE A 143 0.88 5.07 6.79
N PHE A 144 1.71 4.41 5.98
CA PHE A 144 2.50 5.03 4.93
C PHE A 144 1.90 4.66 3.57
N ALA A 145 1.21 5.60 2.96
CA ALA A 145 0.51 5.40 1.69
C ALA A 145 1.28 5.99 0.52
N ILE A 146 1.49 5.22 -0.51
CA ILE A 146 2.13 5.68 -1.75
C ILE A 146 1.06 5.68 -2.82
N ASP A 147 0.62 6.86 -3.18
CA ASP A 147 -0.36 7.10 -4.24
C ASP A 147 -1.55 6.12 -4.21
N PRO A 148 -2.34 6.10 -3.13
CA PRO A 148 -3.43 5.14 -2.96
C PRO A 148 -4.51 5.36 -4.01
N VAL A 149 -4.74 4.36 -4.85
CA VAL A 149 -5.69 4.40 -5.97
C VAL A 149 -6.73 3.29 -5.81
N PRO A 150 -8.03 3.62 -5.71
CA PRO A 150 -9.07 2.64 -5.51
C PRO A 150 -9.54 1.96 -6.80
N GLY A 151 -9.18 2.52 -7.96
CA GLY A 151 -9.75 2.14 -9.25
C GLY A 151 -11.14 2.75 -9.49
N ILE A 152 -11.67 2.55 -10.68
CA ILE A 152 -12.90 3.17 -11.14
C ILE A 152 -14.10 2.67 -10.32
N GLY A 153 -14.92 3.60 -9.82
CA GLY A 153 -16.16 3.27 -9.12
C GLY A 153 -16.00 2.72 -7.69
N ASN A 154 -14.80 2.74 -7.14
CA ASN A 154 -14.49 2.13 -5.84
C ASN A 154 -14.34 3.16 -4.70
N ILE A 155 -15.24 4.13 -4.61
CA ILE A 155 -15.21 5.23 -3.63
C ILE A 155 -16.19 4.94 -2.47
N GLN A 156 -16.05 3.79 -1.82
CA GLN A 156 -16.82 3.48 -0.62
C GLN A 156 -16.18 4.12 0.62
N THR A 157 -16.98 4.47 1.61
CA THR A 157 -16.55 5.18 2.84
C THR A 157 -15.34 4.52 3.50
N GLN A 158 -15.31 3.19 3.61
CA GLN A 158 -14.18 2.46 4.21
C GLN A 158 -12.85 2.58 3.45
N ARG A 159 -12.87 3.13 2.24
CA ARG A 159 -11.67 3.32 1.39
C ARG A 159 -11.17 4.75 1.39
N VAL A 160 -12.04 5.69 1.73
CA VAL A 160 -11.77 7.13 1.60
C VAL A 160 -11.85 7.89 2.92
N LYS A 161 -12.28 7.23 4.01
CA LYS A 161 -12.33 7.80 5.35
C LYS A 161 -11.62 6.87 6.32
N LEU A 162 -10.81 7.43 7.22
CA LEU A 162 -10.09 6.69 8.26
C LEU A 162 -10.72 6.93 9.63
N ALA A 163 -10.84 5.85 10.40
CA ALA A 163 -11.32 5.90 11.77
C ALA A 163 -10.25 6.40 12.76
N GLY A 164 -10.66 6.74 13.97
CA GLY A 164 -9.81 7.35 14.99
C GLY A 164 -8.72 6.47 15.60
N ASN A 165 -8.63 5.19 15.22
CA ASN A 165 -7.51 4.32 15.58
C ASN A 165 -6.23 4.62 14.77
N VAL A 166 -6.33 5.37 13.67
CA VAL A 166 -5.18 5.82 12.89
C VAL A 166 -4.53 7.00 13.60
N ARG A 167 -3.28 6.83 14.04
CA ARG A 167 -2.51 7.86 14.74
C ARG A 167 -1.73 8.74 13.81
N GLU A 168 -1.12 8.13 12.81
CA GLU A 168 -0.33 8.84 11.82
C GLU A 168 -0.64 8.33 10.42
N TYR A 169 -0.80 9.26 9.49
CA TYR A 169 -0.97 8.99 8.07
C TYR A 169 0.04 9.82 7.29
N VAL A 170 0.95 9.16 6.59
CA VAL A 170 1.90 9.80 5.69
C VAL A 170 1.58 9.35 4.27
N GLY A 171 1.29 10.30 3.40
CA GLY A 171 0.95 10.02 2.00
C GLY A 171 1.90 10.71 1.02
N PHE A 172 2.49 9.95 0.12
CA PHE A 172 3.22 10.49 -1.03
C PHE A 172 2.39 10.29 -2.28
N TYR A 173 2.17 11.35 -3.04
CA TYR A 173 1.22 11.41 -4.15
C TYR A 173 1.92 11.83 -5.44
N SER A 174 1.69 11.13 -6.54
CA SER A 174 2.26 11.48 -7.83
C SER A 174 1.61 12.74 -8.40
N ARG A 175 2.42 13.75 -8.71
CA ARG A 175 1.95 15.05 -9.22
C ARG A 175 1.49 14.97 -10.68
N ASP A 176 2.12 14.12 -11.47
CA ASP A 176 1.98 14.16 -12.94
C ASP A 176 1.12 13.02 -13.51
N GLU A 177 0.43 12.23 -12.66
CA GLU A 177 -0.54 11.23 -13.13
C GLU A 177 -1.82 11.92 -13.63
N ARG A 178 -2.24 11.55 -14.84
CA ARG A 178 -3.44 12.12 -15.50
C ARG A 178 -4.43 11.06 -15.97
N SER A 179 -4.10 9.77 -15.79
CA SER A 179 -5.05 8.72 -16.10
C SER A 179 -6.22 8.74 -15.14
N LYS A 180 -7.45 8.83 -15.65
CA LYS A 180 -8.68 8.88 -14.82
C LYS A 180 -8.81 7.66 -13.90
N GLY A 181 -8.43 6.47 -14.38
CA GLY A 181 -8.44 5.24 -13.59
C GLY A 181 -7.45 5.23 -12.42
N PHE A 182 -6.52 6.19 -12.37
CA PHE A 182 -5.51 6.36 -11.33
C PHE A 182 -5.76 7.60 -10.46
N ALA A 183 -6.99 8.12 -10.41
CA ALA A 183 -7.36 9.14 -9.44
C ALA A 183 -7.09 8.61 -8.03
N CYS A 184 -6.26 9.33 -7.27
CA CYS A 184 -5.85 8.90 -5.93
C CYS A 184 -6.84 9.33 -4.85
N VAL A 185 -6.70 8.75 -3.67
CA VAL A 185 -7.47 9.11 -2.48
C VAL A 185 -6.59 9.82 -1.47
N ILE A 186 -6.99 11.02 -1.06
CA ILE A 186 -6.55 11.66 0.16
C ILE A 186 -7.67 11.42 1.17
N PRO A 187 -7.49 10.54 2.16
CA PRO A 187 -8.60 10.16 3.04
C PRO A 187 -8.98 11.31 3.97
N SER A 188 -10.24 11.40 4.30
CA SER A 188 -10.65 12.19 5.46
C SER A 188 -10.26 11.46 6.73
N VAL A 189 -9.77 12.21 7.73
CA VAL A 189 -9.24 11.67 8.99
C VAL A 189 -9.96 12.29 10.19
N GLU A 190 -9.93 11.60 11.32
CA GLU A 190 -10.42 12.13 12.59
C GLU A 190 -9.40 13.11 13.20
N SER A 191 -9.86 13.99 14.09
CA SER A 191 -9.06 15.08 14.67
C SER A 191 -7.81 14.61 15.45
N GLY A 192 -7.73 13.35 15.83
CA GLY A 192 -6.58 12.75 16.52
C GLY A 192 -5.51 12.17 15.59
N THR A 193 -5.73 12.19 14.30
CA THR A 193 -4.78 11.65 13.30
C THR A 193 -3.82 12.73 12.85
N HIS A 194 -2.52 12.49 13.03
CA HIS A 194 -1.48 13.34 12.44
C HIS A 194 -1.31 12.97 10.96
N MET A 195 -1.67 13.88 10.07
CA MET A 195 -1.67 13.63 8.62
C MET A 195 -0.66 14.52 7.93
N CYS A 196 0.23 13.92 7.14
CA CYS A 196 1.19 14.60 6.28
C CYS A 196 1.05 14.08 4.86
N ILE A 197 0.91 14.97 3.88
CA ILE A 197 0.85 14.60 2.46
C ILE A 197 1.88 15.36 1.64
N TYR A 198 2.55 14.65 0.74
CA TYR A 198 3.65 15.17 -0.07
C TYR A 198 3.43 14.82 -1.54
N PRO A 199 3.28 15.81 -2.42
CA PRO A 199 3.31 15.57 -3.85
C PRO A 199 4.74 15.28 -4.30
N MET A 200 4.87 14.35 -5.23
CA MET A 200 6.15 14.02 -5.85
C MET A 200 6.02 14.09 -7.37
N PRO A 201 7.03 14.60 -8.08
CA PRO A 201 7.05 14.59 -9.53
C PRO A 201 6.95 13.16 -10.09
N GLY A 202 6.38 13.05 -11.27
CA GLY A 202 6.24 11.78 -11.95
C GLY A 202 4.83 11.19 -11.84
N ARG A 203 4.68 10.01 -12.41
CA ARG A 203 3.41 9.28 -12.46
C ARG A 203 3.31 8.28 -11.32
N HIS A 204 2.15 7.64 -11.26
CA HIS A 204 1.80 6.62 -10.27
C HIS A 204 2.92 5.62 -9.97
N ALA A 205 3.50 5.02 -11.02
CA ALA A 205 4.55 4.01 -10.85
C ALA A 205 5.96 4.60 -10.64
N THR A 206 6.17 5.89 -10.91
CA THR A 206 7.46 6.56 -10.70
C THR A 206 7.83 6.57 -9.22
N LEU A 207 6.84 6.68 -8.33
CA LEU A 207 7.06 6.74 -6.88
C LEU A 207 7.57 5.42 -6.28
N VAL A 208 7.48 4.33 -7.02
CA VAL A 208 7.89 2.99 -6.56
C VAL A 208 8.96 2.36 -7.44
N GLY A 209 9.65 3.17 -8.24
CA GLY A 209 10.84 2.75 -8.97
C GLY A 209 10.64 2.46 -10.46
N ASN A 210 9.46 2.69 -11.05
CA ASN A 210 9.37 2.77 -12.50
C ASN A 210 9.91 4.12 -12.95
N ALA A 211 11.21 4.16 -13.17
CA ALA A 211 11.97 5.37 -13.38
C ALA A 211 12.03 5.84 -14.84
N SER A 212 11.38 5.15 -15.77
CA SER A 212 11.33 5.55 -17.18
C SER A 212 10.47 6.78 -17.38
N ALA A 213 11.02 7.80 -18.05
CA ALA A 213 10.28 9.02 -18.35
C ALA A 213 9.07 8.79 -19.27
N ASN A 214 9.17 7.82 -20.20
CA ASN A 214 8.10 7.47 -21.13
C ASN A 214 7.27 6.24 -20.69
N GLY A 215 7.59 5.64 -19.56
CA GLY A 215 6.91 4.45 -19.05
C GLY A 215 7.23 3.14 -19.81
N ALA A 216 7.92 3.21 -20.95
CA ALA A 216 8.21 2.07 -21.80
C ALA A 216 9.58 1.42 -21.55
N GLY A 217 10.41 2.02 -20.70
CA GLY A 217 11.71 1.50 -20.30
C GLY A 217 12.91 1.98 -21.13
N ASP A 218 12.68 2.74 -22.20
CA ASP A 218 13.71 3.27 -23.11
C ASP A 218 13.95 4.78 -22.98
N GLY A 219 13.25 5.45 -22.08
CA GLY A 219 13.41 6.87 -21.80
C GLY A 219 14.52 7.17 -20.79
N LYS A 220 14.70 8.47 -20.51
CA LYS A 220 15.58 8.92 -19.41
C LYS A 220 15.13 8.31 -18.09
N VAL A 221 16.09 7.83 -17.32
CA VAL A 221 15.84 7.27 -15.99
C VAL A 221 15.72 8.40 -14.97
N LEU A 222 14.58 8.46 -14.27
CA LEU A 222 14.22 9.46 -13.27
C LEU A 222 13.94 8.76 -11.94
N THR A 223 14.98 8.56 -11.12
CA THR A 223 14.93 7.73 -9.91
C THR A 223 14.60 8.49 -8.64
N GLU A 224 14.76 9.80 -8.64
CA GLU A 224 14.76 10.65 -7.45
C GLU A 224 13.46 10.58 -6.65
N PRO A 225 12.26 10.62 -7.27
CA PRO A 225 11.01 10.51 -6.52
C PRO A 225 10.90 9.19 -5.76
N GLY A 226 11.24 8.07 -6.40
CA GLY A 226 11.22 6.75 -5.78
C GLY A 226 12.22 6.61 -4.63
N LEU A 227 13.40 7.21 -4.75
CA LEU A 227 14.42 7.21 -3.70
C LEU A 227 13.97 8.01 -2.47
N ILE A 228 13.37 9.18 -2.66
CA ILE A 228 12.85 10.01 -1.56
C ILE A 228 11.68 9.29 -0.87
N VAL A 229 10.74 8.76 -1.63
CA VAL A 229 9.60 8.00 -1.08
C VAL A 229 10.07 6.81 -0.27
N ARG A 230 11.02 6.03 -0.79
CA ARG A 230 11.63 4.91 -0.08
C ARG A 230 12.31 5.35 1.21
N HIS A 231 13.14 6.38 1.14
CA HIS A 231 13.83 6.92 2.31
C HIS A 231 12.85 7.26 3.44
N PHE A 232 11.78 8.01 3.13
CA PHE A 232 10.80 8.40 4.15
C PHE A 232 9.90 7.26 4.61
N ALA A 233 9.63 6.26 3.78
CA ALA A 233 8.99 5.04 4.25
C ALA A 233 9.84 4.34 5.32
N GLU A 234 11.14 4.22 5.07
CA GLU A 234 12.09 3.62 6.01
C GLU A 234 12.25 4.46 7.29
N VAL A 235 12.28 5.80 7.17
CA VAL A 235 12.31 6.72 8.33
C VAL A 235 11.05 6.56 9.19
N CYS A 236 9.86 6.59 8.59
CA CYS A 236 8.62 6.43 9.30
C CYS A 236 8.53 5.06 9.98
N LEU A 237 8.83 3.98 9.26
CA LEU A 237 8.84 2.63 9.83
C LEU A 237 9.78 2.51 11.03
N THR A 238 11.00 3.05 10.92
CA THR A 238 11.97 3.03 12.02
C THR A 238 11.45 3.83 13.23
N ARG A 239 10.89 5.02 12.99
CA ARG A 239 10.29 5.84 14.05
C ARG A 239 9.08 5.15 14.71
N TRP A 240 8.35 4.35 13.96
CA TRP A 240 7.26 3.51 14.47
C TRP A 240 7.73 2.20 15.11
N GLY A 241 9.04 2.04 15.32
CA GLY A 241 9.61 0.91 16.04
C GLY A 241 9.88 -0.34 15.22
N VAL A 242 9.86 -0.25 13.89
CA VAL A 242 10.24 -1.35 13.01
C VAL A 242 11.76 -1.40 12.89
N ASP A 243 12.35 -2.56 13.15
CA ASP A 243 13.76 -2.80 12.89
C ASP A 243 13.97 -3.21 11.43
N LEU A 244 14.77 -2.45 10.71
CA LEU A 244 15.05 -2.65 9.30
C LEU A 244 16.51 -3.06 9.09
N ASP A 245 16.75 -4.19 8.48
CA ASP A 245 18.10 -4.71 8.19
C ASP A 245 18.92 -3.78 7.32
N ARG A 246 18.28 -3.09 6.39
CA ARG A 246 18.92 -2.15 5.46
C ARG A 246 18.05 -0.91 5.26
N ARG A 247 18.70 0.23 5.24
CA ARG A 247 18.06 1.53 4.99
C ARG A 247 18.85 2.32 3.97
N LEU A 248 18.14 3.10 3.17
CA LEU A 248 18.75 4.04 2.22
C LEU A 248 19.45 5.20 2.96
N ALA A 249 18.84 5.68 4.05
CA ALA A 249 19.40 6.65 4.99
C ALA A 249 20.01 7.91 4.31
N LEU A 250 19.22 8.59 3.45
CA LEU A 250 19.65 9.84 2.81
C LEU A 250 19.87 10.93 3.86
N ASP A 251 21.00 11.63 3.75
CA ASP A 251 21.24 12.85 4.52
C ASP A 251 20.63 14.09 3.83
N ASP A 252 20.72 15.24 4.49
CA ASP A 252 20.13 16.48 3.99
C ASP A 252 20.76 16.95 2.68
N GLU A 253 22.04 16.70 2.48
CA GLU A 253 22.73 17.05 1.23
C GLU A 253 22.23 16.17 0.07
N GLN A 254 22.09 14.88 0.30
CA GLN A 254 21.55 13.94 -0.68
C GLN A 254 20.09 14.25 -1.01
N LEU A 255 19.27 14.58 -0.02
CA LEU A 255 17.89 15.02 -0.23
C LEU A 255 17.84 16.29 -1.08
N MET A 256 18.69 17.29 -0.77
CA MET A 256 18.80 18.50 -1.57
C MET A 256 19.22 18.20 -3.01
N GLN A 257 20.22 17.33 -3.21
CA GLN A 257 20.67 16.92 -4.55
C GLN A 257 19.53 16.26 -5.35
N HIS A 258 18.73 15.39 -4.71
CA HIS A 258 17.58 14.78 -5.37
C HIS A 258 16.50 15.83 -5.73
N HIS A 259 16.24 16.80 -4.87
CA HIS A 259 15.30 17.88 -5.18
C HIS A 259 15.78 18.74 -6.35
N LEU A 260 17.06 19.11 -6.38
CA LEU A 260 17.65 19.85 -7.49
C LEU A 260 17.59 19.05 -8.81
N ALA A 261 17.84 17.75 -8.75
CA ALA A 261 17.72 16.88 -9.92
C ALA A 261 16.27 16.81 -10.42
N MET A 262 15.28 16.69 -9.53
CA MET A 262 13.86 16.74 -9.89
C MET A 262 13.47 18.07 -10.51
N ALA A 263 13.94 19.20 -9.94
CA ALA A 263 13.69 20.53 -10.50
C ALA A 263 14.30 20.69 -11.91
N THR A 264 15.51 20.18 -12.11
CA THR A 264 16.17 20.21 -13.43
C THR A 264 15.44 19.36 -14.45
N ALA A 265 14.79 18.27 -14.03
CA ALA A 265 14.06 17.34 -14.88
C ALA A 265 12.55 17.65 -14.96
N ASP A 266 12.09 18.81 -14.46
CA ASP A 266 10.65 19.10 -14.32
C ASP A 266 9.88 19.03 -15.63
N GLU A 267 10.47 19.47 -16.74
CA GLU A 267 9.85 19.37 -18.06
C GLU A 267 9.58 17.89 -18.46
N GLN A 268 10.50 16.96 -18.13
CA GLN A 268 10.30 15.55 -18.39
C GLN A 268 9.19 14.95 -17.53
N TYR A 269 9.09 15.35 -16.26
CA TYR A 269 7.98 14.94 -15.41
C TYR A 269 6.64 15.48 -15.92
N GLN A 270 6.58 16.74 -16.33
CA GLN A 270 5.37 17.33 -16.90
C GLN A 270 4.97 16.67 -18.22
N ALA A 271 5.93 16.29 -19.06
CA ALA A 271 5.68 15.59 -20.31
C ALA A 271 4.95 14.24 -20.09
N MET A 272 5.19 13.57 -18.95
CA MET A 272 4.48 12.32 -18.60
C MET A 272 2.96 12.48 -18.54
N ARG A 273 2.42 13.69 -18.38
CA ARG A 273 0.98 13.95 -18.30
C ARG A 273 0.24 13.62 -19.59
N SER A 274 0.93 13.62 -20.73
CA SER A 274 0.34 13.43 -22.06
C SER A 274 0.92 12.26 -22.84
N GLU A 275 1.73 11.40 -22.22
CA GLU A 275 2.29 10.24 -22.88
C GLU A 275 1.22 9.22 -23.33
N SER A 276 1.55 8.43 -24.33
CA SER A 276 0.63 7.49 -24.99
C SER A 276 0.04 6.43 -24.05
N TYR A 277 0.71 6.11 -22.96
CA TYR A 277 0.23 5.16 -21.95
C TYR A 277 -0.75 5.77 -20.95
N THR A 278 -1.05 7.07 -21.05
CA THR A 278 -2.07 7.71 -20.23
C THR A 278 -3.46 7.27 -20.71
N VAL A 279 -4.14 6.50 -19.86
CA VAL A 279 -5.44 5.90 -20.17
C VAL A 279 -6.56 6.70 -19.50
N PHE A 280 -7.65 6.94 -20.24
CA PHE A 280 -8.81 7.67 -19.71
C PHE A 280 -8.49 9.09 -19.22
N THR A 281 -7.77 9.84 -20.03
CA THR A 281 -7.52 11.27 -19.77
C THR A 281 -8.82 12.04 -19.96
N GLU A 282 -9.30 12.70 -18.91
CA GLU A 282 -10.39 13.68 -18.97
C GLU A 282 -10.00 14.91 -18.17
N GLY A 283 -10.46 16.07 -18.63
CA GLY A 283 -10.26 17.33 -17.93
C GLY A 283 -8.95 18.03 -18.27
N SER A 284 -8.56 18.95 -17.41
CA SER A 284 -7.33 19.73 -17.57
C SER A 284 -6.10 18.84 -17.42
N LYS A 285 -5.19 18.91 -18.39
CA LYS A 285 -3.87 18.29 -18.28
C LYS A 285 -2.99 18.99 -17.23
N ASP A 286 -3.44 20.13 -16.73
CA ASP A 286 -2.65 20.98 -15.84
C ASP A 286 -2.76 20.54 -14.38
N ASP A 287 -3.83 19.82 -14.00
CA ASP A 287 -4.05 19.41 -12.63
C ASP A 287 -4.53 17.95 -12.51
N ARG A 288 -4.19 17.32 -11.39
CA ARG A 288 -4.53 15.92 -11.11
C ARG A 288 -5.90 15.82 -10.42
N LEU A 289 -6.72 14.88 -10.88
CA LEU A 289 -7.95 14.51 -10.21
C LEU A 289 -7.65 13.65 -8.98
N VAL A 290 -8.26 14.00 -7.83
CA VAL A 290 -8.13 13.31 -6.56
C VAL A 290 -9.50 13.15 -5.89
N HIS A 291 -9.61 12.18 -5.00
CA HIS A 291 -10.73 12.03 -4.09
C HIS A 291 -10.30 12.47 -2.69
N CYS A 292 -10.89 13.57 -2.19
CA CYS A 292 -10.70 14.03 -0.83
C CYS A 292 -11.85 13.51 0.02
N GLY A 293 -11.65 12.39 0.71
CA GLY A 293 -12.77 11.62 1.22
C GLY A 293 -13.69 11.20 0.07
N GLU A 294 -14.99 11.40 0.21
CA GLU A 294 -15.98 11.06 -0.83
C GLU A 294 -16.08 12.13 -1.94
N ALA A 295 -15.54 13.31 -1.71
CA ALA A 295 -15.60 14.42 -2.67
C ALA A 295 -14.50 14.29 -3.72
N GLN A 296 -14.82 14.63 -4.96
CA GLN A 296 -13.86 14.73 -6.04
C GLN A 296 -13.34 16.16 -6.12
N ALA A 297 -12.04 16.33 -6.28
CA ALA A 297 -11.37 17.62 -6.37
C ALA A 297 -10.16 17.54 -7.30
N HIS A 298 -9.61 18.69 -7.66
CA HIS A 298 -8.28 18.77 -8.25
C HIS A 298 -7.21 18.86 -7.16
N PHE A 299 -6.03 18.33 -7.43
CA PHE A 299 -4.95 18.24 -6.45
C PHE A 299 -4.52 19.63 -5.93
N SER A 300 -4.50 20.65 -6.81
CA SER A 300 -4.23 22.04 -6.45
C SER A 300 -5.24 22.67 -5.49
N GLN A 301 -6.42 22.04 -5.33
CA GLN A 301 -7.49 22.53 -4.46
C GLN A 301 -7.44 21.89 -3.06
N VAL A 302 -6.56 20.92 -2.85
CA VAL A 302 -6.41 20.27 -1.55
C VAL A 302 -5.62 21.19 -0.63
N SER A 303 -6.19 21.53 0.51
CA SER A 303 -5.55 22.36 1.53
C SER A 303 -5.73 21.75 2.92
N GLY A 304 -4.82 22.02 3.81
CA GLY A 304 -4.88 21.56 5.19
C GLY A 304 -3.62 21.95 5.98
N GLU A 305 -3.64 21.72 7.30
CA GLU A 305 -2.50 22.05 8.17
C GLU A 305 -1.21 21.32 7.79
N SER A 306 -1.34 20.14 7.17
CA SER A 306 -0.20 19.28 6.80
C SER A 306 0.31 19.52 5.39
N TYR A 307 -0.46 20.21 4.57
CA TYR A 307 -0.11 20.44 3.17
C TYR A 307 -1.01 21.51 2.52
N ASP A 308 -0.38 22.47 1.88
CA ASP A 308 -1.04 23.42 0.98
C ASP A 308 -0.47 23.29 -0.45
N PRO A 309 -1.24 22.70 -1.40
CA PRO A 309 -0.78 22.56 -2.77
C PRO A 309 -0.64 23.87 -3.51
N GLY A 310 -1.27 24.96 -3.06
CA GLY A 310 -1.12 26.31 -3.63
C GLY A 310 0.31 26.85 -3.45
N GLU A 311 0.96 26.51 -2.36
CA GLU A 311 2.38 26.81 -2.15
C GLU A 311 3.28 25.68 -2.66
N GLY A 312 2.76 24.45 -2.72
CA GLY A 312 3.35 23.25 -3.26
C GLY A 312 4.68 22.83 -2.61
N LEU A 313 5.08 21.57 -2.83
CA LEU A 313 6.50 21.27 -2.89
C LEU A 313 7.02 21.88 -4.19
N GLY A 314 7.22 23.18 -4.20
CA GLY A 314 7.96 23.82 -5.26
C GLY A 314 9.30 23.14 -5.32
N LEU A 315 9.54 22.36 -6.38
CA LEU A 315 10.83 21.69 -6.59
C LEU A 315 12.01 22.66 -6.51
N GLN A 316 11.73 23.95 -6.65
CA GLN A 316 12.68 25.05 -6.60
C GLN A 316 12.94 25.58 -5.18
N HIS A 317 12.16 25.20 -4.20
CA HIS A 317 12.19 25.78 -2.84
C HIS A 317 12.42 24.73 -1.75
N TRP A 318 13.20 23.69 -2.05
CA TRP A 318 13.55 22.72 -1.02
C TRP A 318 14.40 23.39 0.08
N ASP A 319 14.02 23.16 1.31
CA ASP A 319 14.82 23.48 2.47
C ASP A 319 14.80 22.33 3.50
N ALA A 320 15.61 22.40 4.54
CA ALA A 320 15.70 21.37 5.56
C ALA A 320 14.40 21.20 6.37
N SER A 321 13.43 22.11 6.25
CA SER A 321 12.14 22.03 6.93
C SER A 321 11.08 21.26 6.15
N THR A 322 11.28 21.03 4.85
CA THR A 322 10.29 20.40 3.94
C THR A 322 9.74 19.09 4.49
N TYR A 323 10.59 18.25 5.09
CA TYR A 323 10.19 16.96 5.66
C TYR A 323 10.31 16.93 7.19
N LYS A 324 10.32 18.07 7.85
CA LYS A 324 10.53 18.14 9.32
C LYS A 324 9.50 17.30 10.10
N ALA A 325 8.27 17.24 9.61
CA ALA A 325 7.21 16.47 10.26
C ALA A 325 7.42 14.94 10.20
N LEU A 326 8.31 14.46 9.35
CA LEU A 326 8.60 13.02 9.19
C LEU A 326 9.82 12.55 9.97
N ARG A 327 10.63 13.47 10.52
CA ARG A 327 11.89 13.18 11.20
C ARG A 327 11.72 12.90 12.68
#